data_9034f68eea9f4b881c984db7400a2ef3
#
_entry.id   9034f68eea9f4b881c984db7400a2ef3
#
_cell.length_a   1.000
_cell.length_b   1.000
_cell.length_c   1.000
_cell.angle_alpha   90.00
_cell.angle_beta   90.00
_cell.angle_gamma   90.00
#
_symmetry.space_group_name_H-M   'P 1'
#
loop_
_entity.id
_entity.type
_entity.pdbx_description
1 polymer ?
#
loop_
_entity_poly.entity_id
_entity_poly.type
_entity_poly.pdbx_seq_one_letter_code
_entity_poly.pdbx_strand_id
1 'polypeptide(L)'
;MKKSLVVSKLSSKIAVMAILSMSILAASCNSKKKSEIKYHLNLGRTTFLTPSPTVSIANQEGYFEKYGLSVDIQSLGDNTAEPLSLGKIDAVFQGVIQELVMGANNEKLTFFAGTQSGGVAIGAHKDNAELLKNPENWRGKTIGSLLLRTSDICMKDIATHQLGLKVGKDIFFKSLDDNPSIQIAIGKKSIDLGMVNPEFVELLEANGGVVIANITDYLPDNVCCRQLAYTPHFKENRETYIAFVKAQILAYRDFKLDREKSIKTLAKAYGQDDDYVIRMVYDPKLNADRGYNPDPNYNGVLGLYNTLVELGHIDGNNARPLPEFFDVSVYADSLREIIAEYPDEKFYKNLWDYFVSHNNEYPDFAKNYL
;
A
#
# COMPACT_ATOMS: atom_id res chain seq x y z
N MET A 1 47.76 -72.12 -13.04
CA MET A 1 47.57 -71.03 -12.05
C MET A 1 47.23 -69.72 -12.75
N LYS A 2 46.08 -69.55 -13.36
CA LYS A 2 45.64 -68.27 -13.98
C LYS A 2 44.09 -68.11 -14.02
N LYS A 3 43.36 -68.63 -13.04
CA LYS A 3 41.89 -68.53 -13.00
C LYS A 3 41.32 -67.90 -11.72
N SER A 4 42.13 -67.44 -10.75
CA SER A 4 41.62 -66.93 -9.47
C SER A 4 41.67 -65.41 -9.32
N LEU A 5 42.17 -64.64 -10.31
CA LEU A 5 42.34 -63.17 -10.18
C LEU A 5 41.23 -62.35 -10.90
N VAL A 6 40.34 -63.00 -11.64
CA VAL A 6 39.28 -62.27 -12.39
C VAL A 6 37.97 -62.10 -11.59
N VAL A 7 37.73 -63.00 -10.62
CA VAL A 7 36.47 -62.96 -9.82
C VAL A 7 36.52 -61.89 -8.73
N SER A 8 37.69 -61.50 -8.19
CA SER A 8 37.79 -60.50 -7.12
C SER A 8 37.66 -59.05 -7.58
N LYS A 9 37.89 -58.76 -8.90
CA LYS A 9 37.74 -57.40 -9.45
C LYS A 9 36.33 -57.07 -9.92
N LEU A 10 35.44 -58.08 -10.10
CA LEU A 10 34.05 -57.85 -10.52
C LEU A 10 33.12 -57.56 -9.36
N SER A 11 33.39 -58.10 -8.17
CA SER A 11 32.59 -57.88 -6.96
C SER A 11 32.79 -56.46 -6.36
N SER A 12 34.02 -55.90 -6.52
CA SER A 12 34.28 -54.51 -5.99
C SER A 12 33.65 -53.41 -6.84
N LYS A 13 33.46 -53.63 -8.16
CA LYS A 13 32.83 -52.66 -9.05
C LYS A 13 31.29 -52.63 -8.90
N ILE A 14 30.67 -53.76 -8.55
CA ILE A 14 29.20 -53.84 -8.31
C ILE A 14 28.84 -53.22 -6.97
N ALA A 15 29.70 -53.35 -5.93
CA ALA A 15 29.48 -52.73 -4.63
C ALA A 15 29.61 -51.21 -4.68
N VAL A 16 30.56 -50.66 -5.48
CA VAL A 16 30.72 -49.20 -5.64
C VAL A 16 29.58 -48.57 -6.46
N MET A 17 29.02 -49.31 -7.42
CA MET A 17 27.86 -48.85 -8.22
C MET A 17 26.56 -48.85 -7.39
N ALA A 18 26.39 -49.77 -6.45
CA ALA A 18 25.20 -49.83 -5.57
C ALA A 18 25.23 -48.69 -4.48
N ILE A 19 26.42 -48.25 -4.04
CA ILE A 19 26.59 -47.16 -3.07
C ILE A 19 26.43 -45.80 -3.74
N LEU A 20 26.81 -45.64 -5.04
CA LEU A 20 26.56 -44.40 -5.81
C LEU A 20 25.10 -44.22 -6.23
N SER A 21 24.33 -45.30 -6.42
CA SER A 21 22.91 -45.19 -6.74
C SER A 21 22.04 -44.91 -5.53
N MET A 22 22.45 -45.25 -4.29
CA MET A 22 21.76 -44.91 -3.08
C MET A 22 21.99 -43.45 -2.63
N SER A 23 23.13 -42.85 -2.96
CA SER A 23 23.42 -41.44 -2.65
C SER A 23 22.72 -40.46 -3.63
N ILE A 24 22.30 -40.90 -4.80
CA ILE A 24 21.53 -40.05 -5.75
C ILE A 24 20.03 -40.01 -5.39
N LEU A 25 19.49 -41.03 -4.70
CA LEU A 25 18.10 -41.07 -4.24
C LEU A 25 17.85 -40.25 -2.95
N ALA A 26 18.91 -39.93 -2.19
CA ALA A 26 18.79 -39.10 -0.98
C ALA A 26 18.90 -37.59 -1.23
N ALA A 27 19.34 -37.15 -2.42
CA ALA A 27 19.46 -35.75 -2.81
C ALA A 27 18.22 -35.18 -3.53
N SER A 28 17.15 -35.98 -3.71
CA SER A 28 15.97 -35.63 -4.52
C SER A 28 14.71 -35.33 -3.73
N CYS A 29 14.81 -35.05 -2.42
CA CYS A 29 13.63 -34.75 -1.60
C CYS A 29 13.76 -33.43 -0.85
N ASN A 30 14.07 -32.35 -1.58
CA ASN A 30 13.81 -31.01 -1.07
C ASN A 30 13.27 -30.10 -2.19
N SER A 31 12.45 -30.63 -3.09
CA SER A 31 11.54 -29.80 -3.87
C SER A 31 10.48 -29.31 -2.88
N LYS A 32 10.54 -28.03 -2.49
CA LYS A 32 9.39 -27.35 -1.88
C LYS A 32 8.17 -27.73 -2.71
N LYS A 33 7.25 -28.53 -2.14
CA LYS A 33 5.98 -28.84 -2.79
C LYS A 33 5.37 -27.49 -3.17
N LYS A 34 5.31 -27.16 -4.44
CA LYS A 34 4.61 -25.96 -4.91
C LYS A 34 3.16 -26.16 -4.49
N SER A 35 2.61 -25.22 -3.76
CA SER A 35 1.21 -25.29 -3.34
C SER A 35 0.33 -25.38 -4.60
N GLU A 36 -0.69 -26.21 -4.56
CA GLU A 36 -1.68 -26.26 -5.64
C GLU A 36 -2.39 -24.90 -5.72
N ILE A 37 -2.43 -24.33 -6.92
CA ILE A 37 -3.17 -23.07 -7.14
C ILE A 37 -4.66 -23.36 -7.08
N LYS A 38 -5.35 -22.73 -6.15
CA LYS A 38 -6.79 -22.88 -5.88
C LYS A 38 -7.57 -21.61 -6.18
N TYR A 39 -6.90 -20.46 -6.11
CA TYR A 39 -7.49 -19.15 -6.23
C TYR A 39 -6.83 -18.34 -7.32
N HIS A 40 -7.59 -17.44 -7.91
CA HIS A 40 -7.09 -16.51 -8.93
C HIS A 40 -7.62 -15.11 -8.67
N LEU A 41 -6.78 -14.08 -8.91
CA LEU A 41 -7.13 -12.68 -8.72
C LEU A 41 -6.57 -11.83 -9.87
N ASN A 42 -7.43 -11.07 -10.54
CA ASN A 42 -7.03 -10.03 -11.48
C ASN A 42 -6.88 -8.71 -10.73
N LEU A 43 -5.65 -8.26 -10.57
CA LEU A 43 -5.30 -7.07 -9.80
C LEU A 43 -4.92 -5.91 -10.72
N GLY A 44 -5.68 -4.84 -10.66
CA GLY A 44 -5.35 -3.58 -11.32
C GLY A 44 -4.46 -2.68 -10.45
N ARG A 45 -3.53 -1.98 -11.07
CA ARG A 45 -2.71 -0.97 -10.40
C ARG A 45 -2.57 0.30 -11.22
N THR A 46 -2.24 1.38 -10.56
CA THR A 46 -1.81 2.62 -11.23
C THR A 46 -0.44 2.46 -11.89
N THR A 47 0.02 3.49 -12.59
CA THR A 47 1.34 3.50 -13.22
C THR A 47 2.48 3.38 -12.20
N PHE A 48 2.32 4.00 -11.02
CA PHE A 48 3.35 3.98 -9.98
C PHE A 48 3.37 2.65 -9.22
N LEU A 49 4.56 2.11 -8.97
CA LEU A 49 4.80 0.86 -8.24
C LEU A 49 5.03 1.09 -6.75
N THR A 50 5.60 2.24 -6.40
CA THR A 50 6.01 2.59 -5.04
C THR A 50 4.88 2.60 -3.99
N PRO A 51 3.59 2.83 -4.34
CA PRO A 51 2.51 2.77 -3.34
C PRO A 51 2.18 1.38 -2.80
N SER A 52 2.68 0.30 -3.39
CA SER A 52 2.38 -1.06 -2.92
C SER A 52 3.57 -2.03 -2.95
N PRO A 53 4.64 -1.74 -2.19
CA PRO A 53 5.82 -2.61 -2.13
C PRO A 53 5.47 -4.00 -1.58
N THR A 54 4.50 -4.13 -0.69
CA THR A 54 4.06 -5.42 -0.14
C THR A 54 3.49 -6.37 -1.21
N VAL A 55 2.72 -5.86 -2.16
CA VAL A 55 2.24 -6.64 -3.30
C VAL A 55 3.41 -7.11 -4.18
N SER A 56 4.36 -6.20 -4.45
CA SER A 56 5.53 -6.51 -5.28
C SER A 56 6.44 -7.56 -4.62
N ILE A 57 6.68 -7.44 -3.30
CA ILE A 57 7.44 -8.43 -2.53
C ILE A 57 6.68 -9.77 -2.50
N ALA A 58 5.38 -9.77 -2.20
CA ALA A 58 4.59 -11.00 -2.16
C ALA A 58 4.65 -11.77 -3.48
N ASN A 59 4.58 -11.06 -4.60
CA ASN A 59 4.68 -11.65 -5.95
C ASN A 59 6.09 -12.21 -6.23
N GLN A 60 7.16 -11.46 -5.93
CA GLN A 60 8.53 -11.88 -6.22
C GLN A 60 9.03 -13.02 -5.31
N GLU A 61 8.59 -13.02 -4.03
CA GLU A 61 8.98 -14.03 -3.04
C GLU A 61 8.10 -15.30 -3.06
N GLY A 62 7.09 -15.35 -3.95
CA GLY A 62 6.20 -16.50 -4.08
C GLY A 62 5.21 -16.66 -2.91
N TYR A 63 4.87 -15.57 -2.20
CA TYR A 63 3.93 -15.64 -1.09
C TYR A 63 2.49 -15.84 -1.54
N PHE A 64 2.14 -15.40 -2.75
CA PHE A 64 0.84 -15.71 -3.33
C PHE A 64 0.71 -17.21 -3.57
N GLU A 65 1.68 -17.84 -4.23
CA GLU A 65 1.70 -19.27 -4.50
C GLU A 65 1.76 -20.10 -3.22
N LYS A 66 2.41 -19.60 -2.16
CA LYS A 66 2.40 -20.25 -0.84
C LYS A 66 0.99 -20.48 -0.32
N TYR A 67 0.08 -19.53 -0.55
CA TYR A 67 -1.33 -19.64 -0.16
C TYR A 67 -2.25 -20.11 -1.28
N GLY A 68 -1.70 -20.71 -2.32
CA GLY A 68 -2.45 -21.28 -3.43
C GLY A 68 -3.12 -20.25 -4.33
N LEU A 69 -2.60 -19.03 -4.38
CA LEU A 69 -3.15 -17.92 -5.17
C LEU A 69 -2.27 -17.61 -6.39
N SER A 70 -2.89 -17.43 -7.54
CA SER A 70 -2.31 -16.81 -8.72
C SER A 70 -2.83 -15.39 -8.85
N VAL A 71 -1.96 -14.41 -9.07
CA VAL A 71 -2.32 -12.99 -9.23
C VAL A 71 -1.84 -12.47 -10.57
N ASP A 72 -2.77 -12.03 -11.43
CA ASP A 72 -2.46 -11.33 -12.66
C ASP A 72 -2.49 -9.82 -12.42
N ILE A 73 -1.32 -9.17 -12.48
CA ILE A 73 -1.17 -7.74 -12.18
C ILE A 73 -1.16 -6.94 -13.48
N GLN A 74 -2.13 -6.03 -13.63
CA GLN A 74 -2.29 -5.19 -14.82
C GLN A 74 -2.10 -3.70 -14.49
N SER A 75 -1.33 -2.97 -15.30
CA SER A 75 -1.25 -1.51 -15.21
C SER A 75 -2.40 -0.89 -15.99
N LEU A 76 -3.23 -0.12 -15.28
CA LEU A 76 -4.43 0.52 -15.84
C LEU A 76 -4.26 2.05 -16.01
N GLY A 77 -3.04 2.57 -15.80
CA GLY A 77 -2.82 4.01 -15.73
C GLY A 77 -3.51 4.61 -14.52
N ASP A 78 -4.05 5.82 -14.66
CA ASP A 78 -4.71 6.54 -13.57
C ASP A 78 -6.22 6.24 -13.46
N ASN A 79 -6.78 5.48 -14.40
CA ASN A 79 -8.20 5.11 -14.41
C ASN A 79 -8.40 3.66 -13.98
N THR A 80 -8.31 3.40 -12.68
CA THR A 80 -8.54 2.06 -12.09
C THR A 80 -9.98 1.87 -11.61
N ALA A 81 -10.69 2.95 -11.32
CA ALA A 81 -12.01 2.92 -10.71
C ALA A 81 -13.10 2.38 -11.66
N GLU A 82 -13.10 2.81 -12.91
CA GLU A 82 -14.11 2.36 -13.90
C GLU A 82 -14.01 0.86 -14.21
N PRO A 83 -12.83 0.30 -14.53
CA PRO A 83 -12.72 -1.16 -14.71
C PRO A 83 -13.14 -1.96 -13.47
N LEU A 84 -12.89 -1.44 -12.25
CA LEU A 84 -13.33 -2.08 -11.01
C LEU A 84 -14.85 -2.09 -10.90
N SER A 85 -15.52 -0.93 -11.02
CA SER A 85 -16.97 -0.81 -10.85
C SER A 85 -17.76 -1.64 -11.88
N LEU A 86 -17.17 -1.86 -13.06
CA LEU A 86 -17.71 -2.70 -14.12
C LEU A 86 -17.39 -4.21 -13.95
N GLY A 87 -16.63 -4.59 -12.93
CA GLY A 87 -16.21 -5.98 -12.68
C GLY A 87 -15.27 -6.55 -13.75
N LYS A 88 -14.54 -5.68 -14.47
CA LYS A 88 -13.50 -6.10 -15.45
C LYS A 88 -12.18 -6.47 -14.77
N ILE A 89 -12.01 -6.01 -13.55
CA ILE A 89 -10.89 -6.30 -12.65
C ILE A 89 -11.48 -6.67 -11.29
N ASP A 90 -10.85 -7.61 -10.57
CA ASP A 90 -11.37 -8.11 -9.30
C ASP A 90 -11.02 -7.20 -8.14
N ALA A 91 -9.81 -6.64 -8.15
CA ALA A 91 -9.31 -5.71 -7.14
C ALA A 91 -8.37 -4.66 -7.74
N VAL A 92 -8.24 -3.54 -7.04
CA VAL A 92 -7.28 -2.47 -7.35
C VAL A 92 -6.67 -1.91 -6.06
N PHE A 93 -5.55 -1.20 -6.18
CA PHE A 93 -5.05 -0.33 -5.13
C PHE A 93 -4.80 1.07 -5.68
N GLN A 94 -5.33 2.08 -5.00
CA GLN A 94 -5.24 3.48 -5.41
C GLN A 94 -5.61 4.45 -4.29
N GLY A 95 -5.61 5.76 -4.58
CA GLY A 95 -6.04 6.81 -3.66
C GLY A 95 -7.51 6.63 -3.26
N VAL A 96 -7.86 6.97 -2.01
CA VAL A 96 -9.17 6.63 -1.43
C VAL A 96 -10.29 7.60 -1.78
N ILE A 97 -10.00 8.83 -2.20
CA ILE A 97 -10.99 9.92 -2.23
C ILE A 97 -12.09 9.71 -3.27
N GLN A 98 -11.71 9.43 -4.52
CA GLN A 98 -12.70 9.19 -5.58
C GLN A 98 -13.53 7.96 -5.28
N GLU A 99 -12.93 6.93 -4.73
CA GLU A 99 -13.58 5.66 -4.38
C GLU A 99 -14.52 5.81 -3.18
N LEU A 100 -14.22 6.69 -2.23
CA LEU A 100 -15.16 7.05 -1.16
C LEU A 100 -16.41 7.72 -1.74
N VAL A 101 -16.24 8.68 -2.66
CA VAL A 101 -17.38 9.33 -3.34
C VAL A 101 -18.17 8.31 -4.16
N MET A 102 -17.50 7.42 -4.89
CA MET A 102 -18.15 6.37 -5.69
C MET A 102 -18.91 5.38 -4.80
N GLY A 103 -18.29 4.88 -3.73
CA GLY A 103 -18.92 3.95 -2.78
C GLY A 103 -20.14 4.57 -2.09
N ALA A 104 -20.02 5.83 -1.68
CA ALA A 104 -21.12 6.62 -1.12
C ALA A 104 -22.29 6.78 -2.10
N ASN A 105 -22.03 6.79 -3.41
CA ASN A 105 -23.01 6.83 -4.49
C ASN A 105 -23.45 5.44 -5.00
N ASN A 106 -23.29 4.40 -4.17
CA ASN A 106 -23.74 3.03 -4.44
C ASN A 106 -22.99 2.27 -5.55
N GLU A 107 -21.77 2.69 -5.93
CA GLU A 107 -20.94 1.88 -6.79
C GLU A 107 -20.54 0.55 -6.12
N LYS A 108 -20.35 -0.48 -6.96
CA LYS A 108 -20.12 -1.86 -6.49
C LYS A 108 -18.66 -2.11 -6.11
N LEU A 109 -18.17 -1.36 -5.15
CA LEU A 109 -16.83 -1.50 -4.62
C LEU A 109 -16.84 -1.71 -3.10
N THR A 110 -15.80 -2.39 -2.58
CA THR A 110 -15.60 -2.66 -1.15
C THR A 110 -14.13 -2.43 -0.80
N PHE A 111 -13.87 -1.56 0.17
CA PHE A 111 -12.54 -1.41 0.78
C PHE A 111 -12.26 -2.61 1.69
N PHE A 112 -11.07 -3.23 1.60
CA PHE A 112 -10.78 -4.42 2.39
C PHE A 112 -9.36 -4.51 2.98
N ALA A 113 -8.40 -3.71 2.49
CA ALA A 113 -7.03 -3.71 2.99
C ALA A 113 -6.32 -2.38 2.75
N GLY A 114 -5.23 -2.17 3.49
CA GLY A 114 -4.34 -1.02 3.33
C GLY A 114 -3.29 -1.22 2.24
N THR A 115 -2.71 -0.11 1.81
CA THR A 115 -1.45 -0.07 1.07
C THR A 115 -0.58 1.06 1.61
N GLN A 116 -0.77 2.28 1.12
CA GLN A 116 0.00 3.43 1.52
C GLN A 116 -0.75 4.31 2.52
N SER A 117 -0.04 4.74 3.56
CA SER A 117 -0.42 5.83 4.46
C SER A 117 0.70 6.89 4.44
N GLY A 118 0.41 8.13 4.74
CA GLY A 118 1.38 9.23 4.60
C GLY A 118 1.87 9.40 3.17
N GLY A 119 3.13 9.81 3.00
CA GLY A 119 3.79 9.87 1.70
C GLY A 119 3.50 11.13 0.90
N VAL A 120 3.06 12.20 1.55
CA VAL A 120 2.89 13.51 0.93
C VAL A 120 3.55 14.57 1.80
N ALA A 121 4.43 15.35 1.20
CA ALA A 121 5.04 16.51 1.82
C ALA A 121 4.32 17.80 1.41
N ILE A 122 4.61 18.87 2.16
CA ILE A 122 4.18 20.23 1.87
C ILE A 122 5.41 21.01 1.44
N GLY A 123 5.35 21.59 0.24
CA GLY A 123 6.42 22.38 -0.33
C GLY A 123 6.09 23.88 -0.39
N ALA A 124 7.13 24.68 -0.30
CA ALA A 124 7.07 26.13 -0.50
C ALA A 124 8.29 26.61 -1.25
N HIS A 125 8.23 27.84 -1.82
CA HIS A 125 9.44 28.46 -2.37
C HIS A 125 10.44 28.78 -1.24
N LYS A 126 11.74 28.51 -1.47
CA LYS A 126 12.80 28.67 -0.46
C LYS A 126 12.83 30.06 0.22
N ASP A 127 12.47 31.12 -0.48
CA ASP A 127 12.45 32.48 0.06
C ASP A 127 11.38 32.67 1.14
N ASN A 128 10.31 31.88 1.12
CA ASN A 128 9.19 31.95 2.06
C ASN A 128 9.16 30.74 3.02
N ALA A 129 10.06 29.79 2.86
CA ALA A 129 10.00 28.51 3.57
C ALA A 129 10.03 28.67 5.09
N GLU A 130 10.95 29.48 5.62
CA GLU A 130 11.06 29.68 7.07
C GLU A 130 9.80 30.35 7.66
N LEU A 131 9.17 31.27 6.93
CA LEU A 131 7.90 31.85 7.34
C LEU A 131 6.78 30.82 7.36
N LEU A 132 6.70 29.99 6.31
CA LEU A 132 5.59 29.06 6.05
C LEU A 132 5.72 27.73 6.82
N LYS A 133 6.89 27.44 7.45
CA LYS A 133 7.01 26.36 8.43
C LYS A 133 6.07 26.54 9.63
N ASN A 134 5.78 27.80 10.00
CA ASN A 134 4.75 28.08 10.99
C ASN A 134 3.38 28.17 10.30
N PRO A 135 2.44 27.22 10.56
CA PRO A 135 1.15 27.18 9.90
C PRO A 135 0.22 28.36 10.24
N GLU A 136 0.49 29.11 11.32
CA GLU A 136 -0.24 30.35 11.60
C GLU A 136 -0.08 31.39 10.47
N ASN A 137 1.00 31.32 9.72
CA ASN A 137 1.27 32.18 8.57
C ASN A 137 0.58 31.74 7.27
N TRP A 138 -0.23 30.66 7.31
CA TRP A 138 -0.94 30.19 6.12
C TRP A 138 -2.22 30.99 5.84
N ARG A 139 -2.66 31.82 6.77
CA ARG A 139 -3.81 32.72 6.54
C ARG A 139 -3.52 33.67 5.36
N GLY A 140 -4.45 33.75 4.42
CA GLY A 140 -4.34 34.52 3.19
C GLY A 140 -3.52 33.86 2.07
N LYS A 141 -3.00 32.64 2.29
CA LYS A 141 -2.15 31.94 1.35
C LYS A 141 -2.94 31.09 0.36
N THR A 142 -2.32 30.82 -0.78
CA THR A 142 -2.86 29.95 -1.84
C THR A 142 -2.11 28.63 -1.87
N ILE A 143 -2.85 27.53 -1.74
CA ILE A 143 -2.34 26.16 -1.82
C ILE A 143 -2.64 25.59 -3.21
N GLY A 144 -1.61 25.07 -3.89
CA GLY A 144 -1.78 24.30 -5.11
C GLY A 144 -2.11 22.85 -4.80
N SER A 145 -3.17 22.32 -5.41
CA SER A 145 -3.61 20.95 -5.21
C SER A 145 -4.18 20.33 -6.49
N LEU A 146 -4.33 19.01 -6.48
CA LEU A 146 -5.06 18.25 -7.49
C LEU A 146 -6.45 17.96 -6.95
N LEU A 147 -7.47 18.52 -7.59
CA LEU A 147 -8.85 18.42 -7.14
C LEU A 147 -9.29 16.97 -6.90
N LEU A 148 -9.94 16.72 -5.75
CA LEU A 148 -10.44 15.41 -5.33
C LEU A 148 -9.37 14.29 -5.31
N ARG A 149 -8.12 14.65 -4.97
CA ARG A 149 -7.08 13.70 -4.58
C ARG A 149 -6.92 13.69 -3.05
N THR A 150 -6.32 12.64 -2.52
CA THR A 150 -6.14 12.49 -1.06
C THR A 150 -5.41 13.69 -0.48
N SER A 151 -4.35 14.14 -1.13
CA SER A 151 -3.58 15.32 -0.70
C SER A 151 -4.41 16.61 -0.66
N ASP A 152 -5.33 16.82 -1.59
CA ASP A 152 -6.23 17.98 -1.61
C ASP A 152 -7.15 17.99 -0.40
N ILE A 153 -7.80 16.84 -0.13
CA ILE A 153 -8.74 16.71 0.99
C ILE A 153 -8.01 16.80 2.33
N CYS A 154 -6.85 16.15 2.48
CA CYS A 154 -6.03 16.26 3.69
C CYS A 154 -5.60 17.70 3.98
N MET A 155 -5.20 18.46 2.96
CA MET A 155 -4.84 19.87 3.17
C MET A 155 -6.03 20.75 3.54
N LYS A 156 -7.21 20.46 3.02
CA LYS A 156 -8.44 21.13 3.45
C LYS A 156 -8.80 20.76 4.88
N ASP A 157 -8.65 19.50 5.24
CA ASP A 157 -8.83 19.00 6.61
C ASP A 157 -7.87 19.71 7.60
N ILE A 158 -6.58 19.75 7.28
CA ILE A 158 -5.59 20.49 8.07
C ILE A 158 -6.00 21.96 8.20
N ALA A 159 -6.35 22.62 7.10
CA ALA A 159 -6.72 24.03 7.11
C ALA A 159 -7.95 24.29 7.99
N THR A 160 -8.98 23.44 7.91
CA THR A 160 -10.25 23.64 8.63
C THR A 160 -10.19 23.18 10.07
N HIS A 161 -9.74 21.94 10.32
CA HIS A 161 -9.84 21.32 11.65
C HIS A 161 -8.62 21.58 12.53
N GLN A 162 -7.40 21.59 11.95
CA GLN A 162 -6.20 21.84 12.74
C GLN A 162 -5.91 23.33 12.92
N LEU A 163 -6.14 24.15 11.88
CA LEU A 163 -5.78 25.56 11.87
C LEU A 163 -6.99 26.50 12.03
N GLY A 164 -8.22 26.00 11.99
CA GLY A 164 -9.45 26.81 12.11
C GLY A 164 -9.62 27.84 10.98
N LEU A 165 -9.03 27.58 9.80
CA LEU A 165 -9.10 28.45 8.63
C LEU A 165 -10.30 28.08 7.75
N LYS A 166 -11.01 29.07 7.25
CA LYS A 166 -12.14 28.87 6.32
C LYS A 166 -11.64 28.86 4.89
N VAL A 167 -11.81 27.72 4.19
CA VAL A 167 -11.50 27.59 2.77
C VAL A 167 -12.30 28.60 1.95
N GLY A 168 -11.64 29.27 1.02
CA GLY A 168 -12.21 30.31 0.17
C GLY A 168 -12.33 31.70 0.83
N LYS A 169 -12.02 31.82 2.13
CA LYS A 169 -12.02 33.07 2.87
C LYS A 169 -10.67 33.37 3.53
N ASP A 170 -10.19 32.46 4.34
CA ASP A 170 -8.95 32.59 5.12
C ASP A 170 -7.77 31.93 4.43
N ILE A 171 -8.03 30.93 3.57
CA ILE A 171 -7.04 30.19 2.80
C ILE A 171 -7.65 29.80 1.46
N PHE A 172 -6.86 29.78 0.40
CA PHE A 172 -7.34 29.57 -0.95
C PHE A 172 -6.73 28.32 -1.56
N PHE A 173 -7.50 27.56 -2.34
CA PHE A 173 -7.04 26.40 -3.07
C PHE A 173 -7.10 26.66 -4.57
N LYS A 174 -6.00 26.41 -5.25
CA LYS A 174 -5.88 26.50 -6.70
C LYS A 174 -5.69 25.10 -7.28
N SER A 175 -6.67 24.65 -8.04
CA SER A 175 -6.53 23.39 -8.78
C SER A 175 -5.51 23.53 -9.90
N LEU A 176 -4.65 22.54 -10.02
CA LEU A 176 -3.65 22.39 -11.08
C LEU A 176 -3.86 21.05 -11.77
N ASP A 177 -3.30 20.88 -12.97
CA ASP A 177 -3.59 19.73 -13.83
C ASP A 177 -2.87 18.45 -13.38
N ASP A 178 -1.63 18.61 -12.88
CA ASP A 178 -0.78 17.49 -12.48
C ASP A 178 0.25 17.88 -11.39
N ASN A 179 0.94 16.89 -10.84
CA ASN A 179 1.98 17.10 -9.84
C ASN A 179 3.13 18.00 -10.33
N PRO A 180 3.71 17.82 -11.54
CA PRO A 180 4.74 18.72 -12.05
C PRO A 180 4.31 20.18 -12.05
N SER A 181 3.07 20.47 -12.43
CA SER A 181 2.51 21.83 -12.47
C SER A 181 2.50 22.49 -11.09
N ILE A 182 2.28 21.74 -10.00
CA ILE A 182 2.36 22.24 -8.63
C ILE A 182 3.79 22.71 -8.32
N GLN A 183 4.80 21.89 -8.64
CA GLN A 183 6.21 22.19 -8.34
C GLN A 183 6.68 23.43 -9.11
N ILE A 184 6.28 23.54 -10.38
CA ILE A 184 6.56 24.71 -11.23
C ILE A 184 5.85 25.96 -10.69
N ALA A 185 4.61 25.83 -10.22
CA ALA A 185 3.84 26.95 -9.67
C ALA A 185 4.44 27.49 -8.37
N ILE A 186 4.98 26.63 -7.50
CA ILE A 186 5.78 27.02 -6.33
C ILE A 186 7.01 27.82 -6.77
N GLY A 187 7.77 27.30 -7.73
CA GLY A 187 8.96 27.97 -8.27
C GLY A 187 8.68 29.36 -8.84
N LYS A 188 7.56 29.51 -9.54
CA LYS A 188 7.07 30.79 -10.08
C LYS A 188 6.42 31.70 -9.02
N LYS A 189 6.27 31.26 -7.78
CA LYS A 189 5.55 31.94 -6.68
C LYS A 189 4.10 32.30 -7.07
N SER A 190 3.47 31.52 -7.95
CA SER A 190 2.06 31.69 -8.34
C SER A 190 1.10 30.99 -7.38
N ILE A 191 1.64 30.18 -6.47
CA ILE A 191 1.06 29.63 -5.27
C ILE A 191 2.07 29.74 -4.13
N ASP A 192 1.60 29.77 -2.88
CA ASP A 192 2.47 29.88 -1.70
C ASP A 192 2.93 28.50 -1.20
N LEU A 193 2.02 27.53 -1.23
CA LEU A 193 2.21 26.15 -0.76
C LEU A 193 1.72 25.18 -1.81
N GLY A 194 2.26 23.97 -1.81
CA GLY A 194 1.80 22.91 -2.70
C GLY A 194 2.12 21.53 -2.15
N MET A 195 1.36 20.56 -2.63
CA MET A 195 1.56 19.16 -2.27
C MET A 195 2.72 18.57 -3.07
N VAL A 196 3.56 17.76 -2.40
CA VAL A 196 4.76 17.19 -3.01
C VAL A 196 4.78 15.69 -2.71
N ASN A 197 4.55 14.87 -3.73
CA ASN A 197 4.83 13.44 -3.60
C ASN A 197 6.35 13.19 -3.70
N PRO A 198 6.88 12.14 -3.09
CA PRO A 198 8.32 11.83 -3.09
C PRO A 198 8.97 11.86 -4.47
N GLU A 199 8.26 11.40 -5.48
CA GLU A 199 8.71 11.33 -6.86
C GLU A 199 8.98 12.73 -7.49
N PHE A 200 8.46 13.79 -6.85
CA PHE A 200 8.56 15.18 -7.36
C PHE A 200 9.38 16.12 -6.47
N VAL A 201 10.04 15.62 -5.42
CA VAL A 201 10.88 16.44 -4.54
C VAL A 201 12.06 17.04 -5.31
N GLU A 202 12.73 16.27 -6.17
CA GLU A 202 13.82 16.78 -7.02
C GLU A 202 13.33 17.87 -7.98
N LEU A 203 12.13 17.72 -8.53
CA LEU A 203 11.54 18.74 -9.40
C LEU A 203 11.20 20.02 -8.61
N LEU A 204 10.71 19.90 -7.39
CA LEU A 204 10.48 21.03 -6.50
C LEU A 204 11.79 21.78 -6.24
N GLU A 205 12.86 21.06 -5.83
CA GLU A 205 14.18 21.66 -5.55
C GLU A 205 14.77 22.34 -6.79
N ALA A 206 14.66 21.69 -7.96
CA ALA A 206 15.13 22.28 -9.24
C ALA A 206 14.41 23.58 -9.60
N ASN A 207 13.16 23.76 -9.13
CA ASN A 207 12.40 25.00 -9.32
C ASN A 207 12.56 25.99 -8.15
N GLY A 208 13.49 25.77 -7.22
CA GLY A 208 13.77 26.68 -6.10
C GLY A 208 12.81 26.54 -4.94
N GLY A 209 12.04 25.45 -4.88
CA GLY A 209 11.23 25.09 -3.73
C GLY A 209 11.97 24.19 -2.75
N VAL A 210 11.41 24.00 -1.57
CA VAL A 210 11.88 23.08 -0.53
C VAL A 210 10.69 22.47 0.18
N VAL A 211 10.86 21.26 0.72
CA VAL A 211 9.89 20.64 1.64
C VAL A 211 9.96 21.38 3.00
N ILE A 212 8.81 21.76 3.55
CA ILE A 212 8.70 22.46 4.84
C ILE A 212 8.04 21.61 5.93
N ALA A 213 7.21 20.63 5.56
CA ALA A 213 6.54 19.72 6.48
C ALA A 213 6.05 18.46 5.73
N ASN A 214 5.65 17.42 6.45
CA ASN A 214 4.89 16.30 5.94
C ASN A 214 3.42 16.41 6.35
N ILE A 215 2.51 15.79 5.61
CA ILE A 215 1.09 15.72 6.02
C ILE A 215 0.96 15.02 7.37
N THR A 216 1.78 14.03 7.64
CA THR A 216 1.81 13.26 8.90
C THR A 216 2.17 14.09 10.13
N ASP A 217 2.81 15.25 9.97
CA ASP A 217 3.05 16.20 11.07
C ASP A 217 1.74 16.78 11.63
N TYR A 218 0.68 16.81 10.82
CA TYR A 218 -0.66 17.32 11.18
C TYR A 218 -1.71 16.22 11.29
N LEU A 219 -1.58 15.16 10.51
CA LEU A 219 -2.49 14.02 10.42
C LEU A 219 -1.68 12.71 10.55
N PRO A 220 -1.27 12.31 11.76
CA PRO A 220 -0.36 11.18 11.99
C PRO A 220 -0.85 9.86 11.40
N ASP A 221 -2.17 9.62 11.43
CA ASP A 221 -2.80 8.39 10.93
C ASP A 221 -3.38 8.55 9.52
N ASN A 222 -2.89 9.55 8.77
CA ASN A 222 -3.35 9.84 7.43
C ASN A 222 -3.31 8.61 6.52
N VAL A 223 -4.43 8.29 5.90
CA VAL A 223 -4.53 7.25 4.87
C VAL A 223 -4.45 7.88 3.48
N CYS A 224 -3.61 7.32 2.60
CA CYS A 224 -3.48 7.79 1.22
C CYS A 224 -4.18 6.84 0.25
N CYS A 225 -3.80 5.57 0.28
CA CYS A 225 -4.25 4.57 -0.67
C CYS A 225 -4.77 3.33 0.07
N ARG A 226 -5.77 2.68 -0.53
CA ARG A 226 -6.34 1.43 -0.01
C ARG A 226 -6.56 0.44 -1.14
N GLN A 227 -6.81 -0.80 -0.76
CA GLN A 227 -7.18 -1.86 -1.67
C GLN A 227 -8.69 -1.99 -1.70
N LEU A 228 -9.22 -2.04 -2.91
CA LEU A 228 -10.63 -2.16 -3.19
C LEU A 228 -10.90 -3.37 -4.05
N ALA A 229 -12.05 -3.98 -3.83
CA ALA A 229 -12.54 -5.09 -4.62
C ALA A 229 -13.87 -4.76 -5.30
N TYR A 230 -14.14 -5.40 -6.42
CA TYR A 230 -15.48 -5.47 -6.98
C TYR A 230 -16.39 -6.25 -6.03
N THR A 231 -17.39 -5.59 -5.46
CA THR A 231 -18.21 -6.14 -4.34
C THR A 231 -18.79 -7.53 -4.62
N PRO A 232 -19.36 -7.84 -5.81
CA PRO A 232 -19.86 -9.20 -6.08
C PRO A 232 -18.77 -10.24 -6.01
N HIS A 233 -17.62 -10.02 -6.68
CA HIS A 233 -16.48 -10.94 -6.65
C HIS A 233 -15.93 -11.12 -5.23
N PHE A 234 -15.84 -10.03 -4.45
CA PHE A 234 -15.38 -10.05 -3.07
C PHE A 234 -16.25 -10.97 -2.18
N LYS A 235 -17.58 -10.87 -2.31
CA LYS A 235 -18.53 -11.66 -1.53
C LYS A 235 -18.50 -13.15 -1.92
N GLU A 236 -18.35 -13.45 -3.21
CA GLU A 236 -18.35 -14.82 -3.72
C GLU A 236 -17.02 -15.55 -3.51
N ASN A 237 -15.89 -14.80 -3.43
CA ASN A 237 -14.54 -15.35 -3.42
C ASN A 237 -13.72 -14.92 -2.20
N ARG A 238 -14.33 -14.88 -1.01
CA ARG A 238 -13.72 -14.38 0.23
C ARG A 238 -12.34 -15.00 0.52
N GLU A 239 -12.19 -16.31 0.31
CA GLU A 239 -10.94 -17.04 0.55
C GLU A 239 -9.79 -16.57 -0.37
N THR A 240 -10.09 -16.10 -1.56
CA THR A 240 -9.13 -15.48 -2.48
C THR A 240 -8.51 -14.23 -1.84
N TYR A 241 -9.33 -13.38 -1.21
CA TYR A 241 -8.86 -12.16 -0.55
C TYR A 241 -8.13 -12.45 0.75
N ILE A 242 -8.52 -13.49 1.52
CA ILE A 242 -7.77 -13.96 2.68
C ILE A 242 -6.37 -14.41 2.25
N ALA A 243 -6.25 -15.26 1.23
CA ALA A 243 -4.96 -15.71 0.70
C ALA A 243 -4.10 -14.52 0.22
N PHE A 244 -4.72 -13.55 -0.44
CA PHE A 244 -4.07 -12.35 -0.94
C PHE A 244 -3.52 -11.46 0.18
N VAL A 245 -4.30 -11.22 1.24
CA VAL A 245 -3.89 -10.39 2.39
C VAL A 245 -2.85 -11.12 3.25
N LYS A 246 -2.97 -12.44 3.46
CA LYS A 246 -1.95 -13.25 4.15
C LYS A 246 -0.58 -13.11 3.49
N ALA A 247 -0.52 -13.20 2.16
CA ALA A 247 0.72 -13.03 1.42
C ALA A 247 1.33 -11.63 1.62
N GLN A 248 0.51 -10.59 1.67
CA GLN A 248 0.96 -9.23 1.93
C GLN A 248 1.41 -9.00 3.37
N ILE A 249 0.80 -9.66 4.36
CA ILE A 249 1.25 -9.61 5.76
C ILE A 249 2.66 -10.20 5.90
N LEU A 250 2.96 -11.33 5.22
CA LEU A 250 4.33 -11.88 5.17
C LEU A 250 5.30 -10.90 4.48
N ALA A 251 4.89 -10.34 3.36
CA ALA A 251 5.69 -9.35 2.62
C ALA A 251 5.96 -8.09 3.45
N TYR A 252 4.99 -7.64 4.24
CA TYR A 252 5.16 -6.49 5.12
C TYR A 252 6.13 -6.78 6.28
N ARG A 253 6.13 -8.00 6.81
CA ARG A 253 7.16 -8.45 7.77
C ARG A 253 8.55 -8.35 7.14
N ASP A 254 8.76 -8.92 5.96
CA ASP A 254 10.05 -8.85 5.27
C ASP A 254 10.45 -7.40 5.00
N PHE A 255 9.51 -6.58 4.51
CA PHE A 255 9.74 -5.15 4.28
C PHE A 255 10.23 -4.42 5.53
N LYS A 256 9.70 -4.75 6.72
CA LYS A 256 10.06 -4.10 7.99
C LYS A 256 11.32 -4.67 8.63
N LEU A 257 11.56 -5.98 8.53
CA LEU A 257 12.58 -6.68 9.29
C LEU A 257 13.79 -7.13 8.45
N ASP A 258 13.63 -7.23 7.13
CA ASP A 258 14.70 -7.62 6.21
C ASP A 258 14.84 -6.60 5.06
N ARG A 259 15.38 -5.44 5.44
CA ARG A 259 15.52 -4.30 4.52
C ARG A 259 16.38 -4.63 3.30
N GLU A 260 17.50 -5.33 3.50
CA GLU A 260 18.43 -5.63 2.40
C GLU A 260 17.78 -6.56 1.36
N LYS A 261 17.12 -7.62 1.82
CA LYS A 261 16.36 -8.52 0.95
C LYS A 261 15.25 -7.75 0.22
N SER A 262 14.50 -6.93 0.95
CA SER A 262 13.38 -6.17 0.38
C SER A 262 13.83 -5.17 -0.67
N ILE A 263 14.98 -4.50 -0.50
CA ILE A 263 15.56 -3.61 -1.52
C ILE A 263 15.83 -4.38 -2.80
N LYS A 264 16.54 -5.50 -2.73
CA LYS A 264 16.87 -6.33 -3.90
C LYS A 264 15.62 -6.88 -4.60
N THR A 265 14.64 -7.32 -3.82
CA THR A 265 13.37 -7.83 -4.33
C THR A 265 12.59 -6.74 -5.06
N LEU A 266 12.50 -5.54 -4.48
CA LEU A 266 11.82 -4.41 -5.08
C LEU A 266 12.56 -3.85 -6.30
N ALA A 267 13.89 -3.76 -6.26
CA ALA A 267 14.69 -3.34 -7.41
C ALA A 267 14.42 -4.23 -8.64
N LYS A 268 14.39 -5.55 -8.42
CA LYS A 268 14.02 -6.52 -9.46
C LYS A 268 12.57 -6.32 -9.93
N ALA A 269 11.61 -6.15 -9.00
CA ALA A 269 10.20 -5.98 -9.33
C ALA A 269 9.92 -4.69 -10.12
N TYR A 270 10.65 -3.63 -9.83
CA TYR A 270 10.49 -2.32 -10.45
C TYR A 270 11.32 -2.14 -11.72
N GLY A 271 12.27 -3.07 -12.00
CA GLY A 271 13.23 -2.91 -13.09
C GLY A 271 14.17 -1.70 -12.86
N GLN A 272 14.51 -1.43 -11.60
CA GLN A 272 15.34 -0.32 -11.14
C GLN A 272 16.54 -0.84 -10.36
N ASP A 273 17.48 0.03 -10.03
CA ASP A 273 18.60 -0.30 -9.14
C ASP A 273 18.23 -0.19 -7.66
N ASP A 274 19.13 -0.68 -6.79
CA ASP A 274 18.96 -0.64 -5.34
C ASP A 274 18.89 0.81 -4.82
N ASP A 275 19.66 1.72 -5.41
CA ASP A 275 19.69 3.15 -5.02
C ASP A 275 18.35 3.83 -5.27
N TYR A 276 17.67 3.49 -6.36
CA TYR A 276 16.32 3.97 -6.61
C TYR A 276 15.35 3.52 -5.50
N VAL A 277 15.40 2.24 -5.13
CA VAL A 277 14.51 1.70 -4.07
C VAL A 277 14.84 2.33 -2.71
N ILE A 278 16.13 2.45 -2.36
CA ILE A 278 16.55 3.11 -1.13
C ILE A 278 15.96 4.52 -1.07
N ARG A 279 16.14 5.28 -2.13
CA ARG A 279 15.71 6.68 -2.23
C ARG A 279 14.18 6.82 -2.18
N MET A 280 13.45 6.05 -3.00
CA MET A 280 11.99 6.23 -3.15
C MET A 280 11.16 5.54 -2.09
N VAL A 281 11.69 4.51 -1.43
CA VAL A 281 10.90 3.66 -0.52
C VAL A 281 11.39 3.74 0.93
N TYR A 282 12.69 3.97 1.14
CA TYR A 282 13.30 3.89 2.46
C TYR A 282 13.95 5.19 2.96
N ASP A 283 14.20 6.18 2.10
CA ASP A 283 14.79 7.44 2.53
C ASP A 283 13.72 8.28 3.26
N PRO A 284 13.89 8.53 4.58
CA PRO A 284 12.87 9.27 5.34
C PRO A 284 12.68 10.71 4.85
N LYS A 285 13.70 11.31 4.23
CA LYS A 285 13.61 12.66 3.67
C LYS A 285 12.72 12.71 2.41
N LEU A 286 12.79 11.66 1.57
CA LEU A 286 12.09 11.63 0.29
C LEU A 286 10.76 10.88 0.37
N ASN A 287 10.63 9.87 1.22
CA ASN A 287 9.40 9.08 1.29
C ASN A 287 8.27 9.72 2.10
N ALA A 288 8.51 10.89 2.73
CA ALA A 288 7.50 11.68 3.43
C ALA A 288 6.67 10.83 4.42
N ASP A 289 7.35 10.05 5.27
CA ASP A 289 6.76 9.15 6.29
C ASP A 289 5.77 8.12 5.73
N ARG A 290 5.99 7.67 4.49
CA ARG A 290 5.17 6.67 3.84
C ARG A 290 5.15 5.34 4.62
N GLY A 291 3.98 4.92 5.04
CA GLY A 291 3.73 3.61 5.63
C GLY A 291 3.06 2.67 4.63
N TYR A 292 3.28 1.35 4.79
CA TYR A 292 2.77 0.33 3.84
C TYR A 292 2.09 -0.84 4.54
N ASN A 293 1.52 -0.59 5.73
CA ASN A 293 0.79 -1.60 6.46
C ASN A 293 -0.45 -2.04 5.67
N PRO A 294 -0.67 -3.36 5.44
CA PRO A 294 -1.87 -3.86 4.79
C PRO A 294 -3.14 -3.76 5.65
N ASP A 295 -3.05 -3.26 6.88
CA ASP A 295 -4.20 -2.94 7.73
C ASP A 295 -5.17 -1.99 7.02
N PRO A 296 -6.49 -2.24 7.02
CA PRO A 296 -7.47 -1.41 6.34
C PRO A 296 -7.59 0.00 6.94
N ASN A 297 -7.31 0.20 8.24
CA ASN A 297 -7.39 1.46 8.97
C ASN A 297 -8.73 2.18 8.76
N TYR A 298 -9.79 1.56 9.27
CA TYR A 298 -11.15 2.08 9.15
C TYR A 298 -11.29 3.48 9.74
N ASN A 299 -10.69 3.75 10.90
CA ASN A 299 -10.79 5.04 11.58
C ASN A 299 -10.21 6.17 10.71
N GLY A 300 -9.05 5.96 10.09
CA GLY A 300 -8.44 6.93 9.19
C GLY A 300 -9.26 7.18 7.92
N VAL A 301 -9.87 6.12 7.37
CA VAL A 301 -10.77 6.26 6.20
C VAL A 301 -12.09 6.94 6.59
N LEU A 302 -12.63 6.66 7.78
CA LEU A 302 -13.82 7.33 8.32
C LEU A 302 -13.59 8.84 8.48
N GLY A 303 -12.42 9.24 8.97
CA GLY A 303 -12.05 10.65 9.05
C GLY A 303 -12.14 11.34 7.69
N LEU A 304 -11.56 10.75 6.64
CA LEU A 304 -11.64 11.30 5.28
C LEU A 304 -13.07 11.29 4.71
N TYR A 305 -13.86 10.25 4.99
CA TYR A 305 -15.26 10.20 4.60
C TYR A 305 -16.06 11.37 5.23
N ASN A 306 -15.87 11.62 6.52
CA ASN A 306 -16.52 12.73 7.23
C ASN A 306 -16.07 14.09 6.67
N THR A 307 -14.79 14.29 6.40
CA THR A 307 -14.28 15.50 5.74
C THR A 307 -14.92 15.72 4.37
N LEU A 308 -15.12 14.66 3.58
CA LEU A 308 -15.79 14.75 2.28
C LEU A 308 -17.26 15.14 2.42
N VAL A 309 -17.97 14.66 3.46
CA VAL A 309 -19.34 15.08 3.78
C VAL A 309 -19.38 16.57 4.16
N GLU A 310 -18.50 17.02 5.03
CA GLU A 310 -18.41 18.41 5.49
C GLU A 310 -18.08 19.39 4.35
N LEU A 311 -17.22 18.96 3.43
CA LEU A 311 -16.86 19.74 2.23
C LEU A 311 -17.95 19.68 1.12
N GLY A 312 -19.02 18.90 1.32
CA GLY A 312 -20.12 18.76 0.37
C GLY A 312 -19.79 17.91 -0.87
N HIS A 313 -18.72 17.11 -0.83
CA HIS A 313 -18.38 16.15 -1.90
C HIS A 313 -19.17 14.85 -1.79
N ILE A 314 -19.69 14.54 -0.61
CA ILE A 314 -20.61 13.45 -0.32
C ILE A 314 -21.88 14.06 0.30
N ASP A 315 -23.06 13.70 -0.23
CA ASP A 315 -24.34 14.13 0.36
C ASP A 315 -24.64 13.30 1.63
N GLY A 316 -24.32 13.85 2.80
CA GLY A 316 -24.45 13.16 4.07
C GLY A 316 -25.88 12.69 4.42
N ASN A 317 -26.94 13.19 3.72
CA ASN A 317 -28.32 12.78 3.97
C ASN A 317 -28.75 11.55 3.14
N ASN A 318 -28.15 11.37 1.97
CA ASN A 318 -28.56 10.35 1.00
C ASN A 318 -27.44 9.36 0.66
N ALA A 319 -26.22 9.61 1.11
CA ALA A 319 -25.09 8.78 0.82
C ALA A 319 -25.17 7.42 1.53
N ARG A 320 -24.64 6.39 0.89
CA ARG A 320 -24.44 5.09 1.49
C ARG A 320 -23.39 5.20 2.61
N PRO A 321 -23.68 4.73 3.84
CA PRO A 321 -22.74 4.79 4.95
C PRO A 321 -21.45 3.98 4.69
N LEU A 322 -20.29 4.48 5.14
CA LEU A 322 -18.99 3.83 4.94
C LEU A 322 -18.97 2.34 5.31
N PRO A 323 -19.54 1.88 6.44
CA PRO A 323 -19.50 0.46 6.81
C PRO A 323 -20.14 -0.50 5.80
N GLU A 324 -21.04 -0.02 4.95
CA GLU A 324 -21.72 -0.86 3.96
C GLU A 324 -20.84 -1.21 2.75
N PHE A 325 -19.74 -0.49 2.56
CA PHE A 325 -18.75 -0.74 1.50
C PHE A 325 -17.31 -0.79 2.03
N PHE A 326 -17.17 -1.16 3.29
CA PHE A 326 -15.88 -1.36 3.96
C PHE A 326 -15.89 -2.71 4.70
N ASP A 327 -14.81 -3.45 4.63
CA ASP A 327 -14.64 -4.74 5.32
C ASP A 327 -13.32 -4.77 6.07
N VAL A 328 -13.36 -5.04 7.37
CA VAL A 328 -12.18 -5.25 8.21
C VAL A 328 -11.94 -6.74 8.48
N SER A 329 -12.93 -7.58 8.17
CA SER A 329 -12.94 -8.98 8.57
C SER A 329 -11.92 -9.83 7.79
N VAL A 330 -11.70 -9.54 6.52
CA VAL A 330 -10.70 -10.24 5.70
C VAL A 330 -9.30 -10.03 6.26
N TYR A 331 -8.94 -8.81 6.64
CA TYR A 331 -7.65 -8.56 7.27
C TYR A 331 -7.53 -9.25 8.64
N ALA A 332 -8.56 -9.13 9.48
CA ALA A 332 -8.58 -9.76 10.81
C ALA A 332 -8.39 -11.28 10.74
N ASP A 333 -9.15 -11.95 9.87
CA ASP A 333 -9.05 -13.39 9.71
C ASP A 333 -7.71 -13.82 9.11
N SER A 334 -7.22 -13.07 8.11
CA SER A 334 -5.87 -13.27 7.55
C SER A 334 -4.79 -13.17 8.61
N LEU A 335 -4.85 -12.16 9.48
CA LEU A 335 -3.86 -11.95 10.53
C LEU A 335 -3.98 -13.01 11.65
N ARG A 336 -5.20 -13.43 12.03
CA ARG A 336 -5.40 -14.54 12.96
C ARG A 336 -4.78 -15.84 12.46
N GLU A 337 -4.97 -16.16 11.18
CA GLU A 337 -4.36 -17.34 10.58
C GLU A 337 -2.83 -17.24 10.52
N ILE A 338 -2.27 -16.08 10.22
CA ILE A 338 -0.81 -15.84 10.24
C ILE A 338 -0.27 -15.97 11.67
N ILE A 339 -0.94 -15.42 12.69
CA ILE A 339 -0.54 -15.58 14.10
C ILE A 339 -0.56 -17.06 14.50
N ALA A 340 -1.54 -17.83 14.06
CA ALA A 340 -1.62 -19.27 14.33
C ALA A 340 -0.51 -20.05 13.58
N GLU A 341 -0.13 -19.64 12.35
CA GLU A 341 0.96 -20.24 11.58
C GLU A 341 2.34 -19.91 12.18
N TYR A 342 2.49 -18.72 12.80
CA TYR A 342 3.74 -18.21 13.38
C TYR A 342 3.54 -17.73 14.83
N PRO A 343 3.22 -18.62 15.78
CA PRO A 343 2.79 -18.23 17.12
C PRO A 343 3.86 -17.51 17.95
N ASP A 344 5.13 -17.73 17.65
CA ASP A 344 6.27 -17.15 18.36
C ASP A 344 6.71 -15.78 17.80
N GLU A 345 6.18 -15.38 16.64
CA GLU A 345 6.55 -14.12 15.97
C GLU A 345 5.79 -12.93 16.59
N LYS A 346 6.51 -12.15 17.40
CA LYS A 346 5.96 -10.95 18.05
C LYS A 346 5.47 -9.90 17.03
N PHE A 347 6.07 -9.87 15.85
CA PHE A 347 5.71 -8.91 14.79
C PHE A 347 4.22 -8.98 14.46
N TYR A 348 3.65 -10.17 14.27
CA TYR A 348 2.24 -10.34 13.92
C TYR A 348 1.29 -10.00 15.09
N LYS A 349 1.73 -10.24 16.33
CA LYS A 349 0.97 -9.81 17.52
C LYS A 349 0.89 -8.29 17.62
N ASN A 350 2.00 -7.59 17.31
CA ASN A 350 1.99 -6.12 17.23
C ASN A 350 1.10 -5.59 16.10
N LEU A 351 0.95 -6.33 14.99
CA LEU A 351 -0.01 -5.97 13.94
C LEU A 351 -1.45 -6.13 14.41
N TRP A 352 -1.74 -7.10 15.31
CA TRP A 352 -3.05 -7.23 15.91
C TRP A 352 -3.38 -6.04 16.82
N ASP A 353 -2.42 -5.60 17.64
CA ASP A 353 -2.58 -4.41 18.47
C ASP A 353 -2.82 -3.15 17.61
N TYR A 354 -2.10 -3.04 16.50
CA TYR A 354 -2.32 -1.97 15.52
C TYR A 354 -3.74 -2.05 14.92
N PHE A 355 -4.17 -3.23 14.47
CA PHE A 355 -5.51 -3.47 13.93
C PHE A 355 -6.59 -3.03 14.92
N VAL A 356 -6.47 -3.40 16.18
CA VAL A 356 -7.43 -3.02 17.22
C VAL A 356 -7.49 -1.51 17.39
N SER A 357 -6.35 -0.82 17.42
CA SER A 357 -6.33 0.64 17.63
C SER A 357 -6.83 1.46 16.44
N HIS A 358 -6.73 0.94 15.21
CA HIS A 358 -7.04 1.69 13.98
C HIS A 358 -8.37 1.30 13.32
N ASN A 359 -9.09 0.32 13.89
CA ASN A 359 -10.37 -0.14 13.35
C ASN A 359 -11.50 -0.20 14.39
N ASN A 360 -11.26 0.28 15.62
CA ASN A 360 -12.20 0.16 16.75
C ASN A 360 -13.49 0.97 16.60
N GLU A 361 -13.57 1.88 15.64
CA GLU A 361 -14.78 2.62 15.29
C GLU A 361 -15.65 1.86 14.25
N TYR A 362 -15.18 0.71 13.73
CA TYR A 362 -16.00 -0.13 12.87
C TYR A 362 -17.19 -0.71 13.64
N PRO A 363 -18.40 -0.77 13.06
CA PRO A 363 -19.59 -1.29 13.74
C PRO A 363 -19.38 -2.68 14.36
N ASP A 364 -19.88 -2.88 15.57
CA ASP A 364 -19.73 -4.15 16.34
C ASP A 364 -18.29 -4.63 16.55
N PHE A 365 -17.29 -3.74 16.41
CA PHE A 365 -15.87 -4.11 16.48
C PHE A 365 -15.52 -4.85 17.79
N ALA A 366 -15.89 -4.29 18.94
CA ALA A 366 -15.58 -4.88 20.23
C ALA A 366 -16.18 -6.29 20.40
N LYS A 367 -17.38 -6.52 19.88
CA LYS A 367 -18.04 -7.83 19.92
C LYS A 367 -17.33 -8.89 19.08
N ASN A 368 -16.74 -8.47 17.93
CA ASN A 368 -16.18 -9.39 16.94
C ASN A 368 -14.67 -9.62 17.11
N TYR A 369 -13.94 -8.66 17.71
CA TYR A 369 -12.47 -8.64 17.67
C TYR A 369 -11.79 -8.46 19.03
N LEU A 370 -12.52 -8.07 20.09
CA LEU A 370 -12.03 -8.01 21.48
C LEU A 370 -12.58 -9.16 22.31
#